data_b21829a7992b07026b862df04f381ee6
#
_entry.id   b21829a7992b07026b862df04f381ee6
#
_cell.length_a   1.000
_cell.length_b   1.000
_cell.length_c   1.000
_cell.angle_alpha   90.00
_cell.angle_beta   90.00
_cell.angle_gamma   90.00
#
_symmetry.space_group_name_H-M   'P 1'
#
loop_
_entity.id
_entity.type
_entity.pdbx_description
1 polymer ?
#
loop_
_entity_poly.entity_id
_entity_poly.type
_entity_poly.pdbx_seq_one_letter_code
_entity_poly.pdbx_strand_id
1 'polypeptide(L)'
;MGKLTYLRPHRGDIKPVLLLLTSHRLDCFLICTRCLERYTDLDRLKHIYVVANALGSEHQALAKRFVARHHNATLVERGPRGLVPAVLAAQNEILAAHMDDVIIKLDEDLFVTPHWLEHLIDGYCDHAERPDVPLVMPLVPISPPGRHVLNRFLRISYPSERAMYGGPPIEENWVYHRWMWEKLLHENLAEVYLHDLQPKYGYVGYLTINCVIFDQRIMRLVLPFPTNRVAGQTTSDEKAFNLALSSCKMKVAVLGRSIAHHYSFSKCEDYLRSHVSIDEVWRYMQGASAHPAATRQCRVPSGPSELTLLRAGG
;
A
#
# COMPACT_ATOMS: atom_id res chain seq x y z
N MET A 1 -21.47 34.00 5.85
CA MET A 1 -20.92 32.71 5.40
C MET A 1 -21.00 31.75 6.58
N GLY A 2 -21.95 30.79 6.57
CA GLY A 2 -22.10 29.82 7.63
C GLY A 2 -20.90 28.85 7.60
N LYS A 3 -20.27 28.61 8.76
CA LYS A 3 -19.30 27.55 8.93
C LYS A 3 -20.02 26.20 8.68
N LEU A 4 -19.73 25.55 7.58
CA LEU A 4 -20.06 24.13 7.39
C LEU A 4 -19.29 23.35 8.47
N THR A 5 -19.98 22.97 9.53
CA THR A 5 -19.44 22.07 10.54
C THR A 5 -19.50 20.67 9.93
N TYR A 6 -18.38 20.18 9.43
CA TYR A 6 -18.25 18.78 9.05
C TYR A 6 -18.38 17.94 10.34
N LEU A 7 -19.52 17.25 10.49
CA LEU A 7 -19.65 16.25 11.54
C LEU A 7 -18.62 15.16 11.27
N ARG A 8 -17.78 14.85 12.26
CA ARG A 8 -16.87 13.69 12.17
C ARG A 8 -17.68 12.46 11.81
N PRO A 9 -17.38 11.80 10.69
CA PRO A 9 -18.08 10.57 10.37
C PRO A 9 -17.79 9.54 11.47
N HIS A 10 -18.85 8.90 11.97
CA HIS A 10 -18.68 7.83 12.94
C HIS A 10 -18.05 6.63 12.24
N ARG A 11 -17.00 6.03 12.85
CA ARG A 11 -16.22 4.92 12.25
C ARG A 11 -17.08 3.75 11.76
N GLY A 12 -18.16 3.44 12.50
CA GLY A 12 -19.09 2.38 12.16
C GLY A 12 -19.97 2.64 10.94
N ASP A 13 -20.10 3.90 10.53
CA ASP A 13 -20.99 4.29 9.43
C ASP A 13 -20.27 4.34 8.08
N ILE A 14 -18.94 4.25 8.09
CA ILE A 14 -18.12 4.31 6.86
C ILE A 14 -18.08 2.94 6.21
N LYS A 15 -18.73 2.84 5.04
CA LYS A 15 -18.65 1.71 4.13
C LYS A 15 -17.98 2.16 2.82
N PRO A 16 -16.66 1.98 2.69
CA PRO A 16 -15.96 2.42 1.48
C PRO A 16 -16.38 1.61 0.26
N VAL A 17 -16.27 2.24 -0.91
CA VAL A 17 -16.24 1.54 -2.19
C VAL A 17 -14.82 1.11 -2.49
N LEU A 18 -14.58 -0.18 -2.76
CA LEU A 18 -13.29 -0.72 -3.16
C LEU A 18 -13.16 -0.74 -4.68
N LEU A 19 -12.13 -0.10 -5.21
CA LEU A 19 -11.74 -0.14 -6.60
C LEU A 19 -10.46 -1.00 -6.72
N LEU A 20 -10.63 -2.27 -7.09
CA LEU A 20 -9.54 -3.23 -7.31
C LEU A 20 -9.15 -3.25 -8.78
N LEU A 21 -7.95 -2.78 -9.10
CA LEU A 21 -7.42 -2.81 -10.47
C LEU A 21 -6.65 -4.09 -10.73
N THR A 22 -6.91 -4.75 -11.86
CA THR A 22 -6.23 -5.98 -12.25
C THR A 22 -5.94 -6.02 -13.75
N SER A 23 -4.78 -6.59 -14.15
CA SER A 23 -4.34 -6.60 -15.54
C SER A 23 -3.66 -7.89 -15.99
N HIS A 24 -2.46 -8.18 -15.53
CA HIS A 24 -1.64 -9.26 -16.10
C HIS A 24 -0.94 -10.17 -15.08
N ARG A 25 -1.02 -9.84 -13.79
CA ARG A 25 -0.34 -10.55 -12.71
C ARG A 25 -1.28 -11.53 -12.02
N LEU A 26 -1.59 -12.64 -12.70
CA LEU A 26 -2.54 -13.65 -12.22
C LEU A 26 -2.21 -14.16 -10.80
N ASP A 27 -0.94 -14.47 -10.54
CA ASP A 27 -0.48 -14.95 -9.24
C ASP A 27 -0.61 -13.88 -8.14
N CYS A 28 -0.24 -12.64 -8.44
CA CYS A 28 -0.44 -11.53 -7.51
C CYS A 28 -1.94 -11.28 -7.25
N PHE A 29 -2.78 -11.31 -8.28
CA PHE A 29 -4.23 -11.18 -8.12
C PHE A 29 -4.82 -12.29 -7.25
N LEU A 30 -4.32 -13.53 -7.41
CA LEU A 30 -4.73 -14.66 -6.56
C LEU A 30 -4.36 -14.39 -5.09
N ILE A 31 -3.13 -13.95 -4.81
CA ILE A 31 -2.68 -13.62 -3.45
C ILE A 31 -3.48 -12.45 -2.89
N CYS A 32 -3.65 -11.37 -3.66
CA CYS A 32 -4.39 -10.17 -3.27
C CYS A 32 -5.83 -10.51 -2.87
N THR A 33 -6.57 -11.23 -3.72
CA THR A 33 -7.97 -11.61 -3.44
C THR A 33 -8.08 -12.55 -2.25
N ARG A 34 -7.13 -13.46 -2.04
CA ARG A 34 -7.10 -14.31 -0.85
C ARG A 34 -6.77 -13.55 0.42
N CYS A 35 -5.89 -12.55 0.35
CA CYS A 35 -5.64 -11.67 1.49
C CYS A 35 -6.88 -10.83 1.82
N LEU A 36 -7.59 -10.32 0.81
CA LEU A 36 -8.86 -9.61 1.01
C LEU A 36 -9.88 -10.51 1.71
N GLU A 37 -10.14 -11.72 1.20
CA GLU A 37 -11.09 -12.67 1.78
C GLU A 37 -10.71 -13.10 3.21
N ARG A 38 -9.42 -13.16 3.51
CA ARG A 38 -8.93 -13.61 4.82
C ARG A 38 -8.93 -12.51 5.89
N TYR A 39 -8.56 -11.29 5.49
CA TYR A 39 -8.27 -10.20 6.43
C TYR A 39 -9.30 -9.08 6.40
N THR A 40 -10.40 -9.27 5.66
CA THR A 40 -11.43 -8.25 5.52
C THR A 40 -12.82 -8.90 5.61
N ASP A 41 -13.68 -8.35 6.46
CA ASP A 41 -15.11 -8.55 6.33
C ASP A 41 -15.58 -7.73 5.12
N LEU A 42 -15.74 -8.39 3.97
CA LEU A 42 -16.06 -7.72 2.70
C LEU A 42 -17.48 -7.13 2.68
N ASP A 43 -18.39 -7.53 3.60
CA ASP A 43 -19.71 -6.93 3.76
C ASP A 43 -19.65 -5.53 4.39
N ARG A 44 -18.52 -5.15 4.96
CA ARG A 44 -18.24 -3.78 5.42
C ARG A 44 -17.91 -2.82 4.28
N LEU A 45 -17.67 -3.32 3.08
CA LEU A 45 -17.51 -2.51 1.88
C LEU A 45 -18.88 -2.24 1.26
N LYS A 46 -19.14 -1.01 0.86
CA LYS A 46 -20.37 -0.63 0.15
C LYS A 46 -20.48 -1.36 -1.18
N HIS A 47 -19.39 -1.42 -1.92
CA HIS A 47 -19.28 -2.13 -3.19
C HIS A 47 -17.83 -2.43 -3.54
N ILE A 48 -17.59 -3.47 -4.32
CA ILE A 48 -16.29 -3.89 -4.84
C ILE A 48 -16.33 -3.87 -6.36
N TYR A 49 -15.59 -2.97 -6.99
CA TYR A 49 -15.40 -2.96 -8.44
C TYR A 49 -14.06 -3.62 -8.76
N VAL A 50 -14.09 -4.76 -9.44
CA VAL A 50 -12.90 -5.39 -10.04
C VAL A 50 -12.75 -4.85 -11.44
N VAL A 51 -11.86 -3.89 -11.66
CA VAL A 51 -11.61 -3.28 -12.97
C VAL A 51 -10.55 -4.07 -13.69
N ALA A 52 -11.00 -4.83 -14.69
CA ALA A 52 -10.18 -5.75 -15.47
C ALA A 52 -9.65 -5.11 -16.75
N ASN A 53 -8.34 -5.06 -16.89
CA ASN A 53 -7.67 -4.55 -18.08
C ASN A 53 -7.21 -5.70 -18.98
N ALA A 54 -8.10 -6.20 -19.83
CA ALA A 54 -7.80 -7.22 -20.85
C ALA A 54 -7.12 -8.48 -20.30
N LEU A 55 -7.76 -9.13 -19.37
CA LEU A 55 -7.25 -10.35 -18.71
C LEU A 55 -7.13 -11.52 -19.69
N GLY A 56 -6.14 -12.40 -19.46
CA GLY A 56 -6.12 -13.73 -20.07
C GLY A 56 -7.26 -14.60 -19.52
N SER A 57 -7.61 -15.67 -20.23
CA SER A 57 -8.77 -16.53 -19.91
C SER A 57 -8.77 -17.07 -18.46
N GLU A 58 -7.64 -17.53 -17.97
CA GLU A 58 -7.49 -18.06 -16.61
C GLU A 58 -7.68 -16.96 -15.57
N HIS A 59 -7.07 -15.79 -15.77
CA HIS A 59 -7.18 -14.63 -14.91
C HIS A 59 -8.63 -14.11 -14.87
N GLN A 60 -9.28 -14.03 -16.04
CA GLN A 60 -10.70 -13.66 -16.16
C GLN A 60 -11.60 -14.64 -15.40
N ALA A 61 -11.33 -15.96 -15.52
CA ALA A 61 -12.08 -16.96 -14.78
C ALA A 61 -11.92 -16.81 -13.28
N LEU A 62 -10.72 -16.47 -12.80
CA LEU A 62 -10.45 -16.19 -11.40
C LEU A 62 -11.20 -14.93 -10.92
N ALA A 63 -11.16 -13.84 -11.69
CA ALA A 63 -11.88 -12.61 -11.38
C ALA A 63 -13.39 -12.84 -11.31
N LYS A 64 -13.98 -13.58 -12.28
CA LYS A 64 -15.39 -13.96 -12.27
C LYS A 64 -15.75 -14.81 -11.04
N ARG A 65 -14.91 -15.77 -10.65
CA ARG A 65 -15.13 -16.57 -9.44
C ARG A 65 -15.09 -15.73 -8.17
N PHE A 66 -14.17 -14.77 -8.07
CA PHE A 66 -14.10 -13.85 -6.93
C PHE A 66 -15.41 -13.03 -6.84
N VAL A 67 -15.82 -12.38 -7.92
CA VAL A 67 -17.05 -11.56 -7.96
C VAL A 67 -18.30 -12.40 -7.66
N ALA A 68 -18.40 -13.63 -8.18
CA ALA A 68 -19.55 -14.50 -7.94
C ALA A 68 -19.72 -14.94 -6.49
N ARG A 69 -18.67 -14.88 -5.66
CA ARG A 69 -18.74 -15.21 -4.23
C ARG A 69 -19.20 -14.04 -3.35
N HIS A 70 -19.18 -12.81 -3.87
CA HIS A 70 -19.45 -11.61 -3.10
C HIS A 70 -20.60 -10.82 -3.73
N HIS A 71 -21.74 -10.74 -3.03
CA HIS A 71 -22.98 -10.13 -3.53
C HIS A 71 -22.83 -8.63 -3.85
N ASN A 72 -21.87 -7.96 -3.21
CA ASN A 72 -21.55 -6.54 -3.40
C ASN A 72 -20.37 -6.32 -4.37
N ALA A 73 -20.02 -7.29 -5.22
CA ALA A 73 -18.92 -7.19 -6.16
C ALA A 73 -19.37 -7.18 -7.61
N THR A 74 -18.69 -6.39 -8.46
CA THR A 74 -18.94 -6.30 -9.90
C THR A 74 -17.63 -6.35 -10.68
N LEU A 75 -17.59 -7.16 -11.74
CA LEU A 75 -16.48 -7.18 -12.70
C LEU A 75 -16.74 -6.16 -13.80
N VAL A 76 -15.82 -5.21 -13.97
CA VAL A 76 -15.83 -4.19 -15.00
C VAL A 76 -14.72 -4.50 -16.01
N GLU A 77 -15.08 -5.13 -17.12
CA GLU A 77 -14.14 -5.48 -18.18
C GLU A 77 -13.93 -4.30 -19.14
N ARG A 78 -12.69 -3.91 -19.39
CA ARG A 78 -12.35 -2.80 -20.26
C ARG A 78 -11.23 -3.15 -21.22
N GLY A 79 -11.50 -2.82 -22.48
CA GLY A 79 -10.59 -2.68 -23.59
C GLY A 79 -9.64 -3.85 -23.90
N PRO A 80 -8.96 -3.77 -25.03
CA PRO A 80 -7.87 -4.68 -25.34
C PRO A 80 -6.64 -4.38 -24.49
N ARG A 81 -5.81 -5.40 -24.30
CA ARG A 81 -4.60 -5.38 -23.47
C ARG A 81 -3.74 -4.13 -23.70
N GLY A 82 -3.33 -3.48 -22.63
CA GLY A 82 -2.42 -2.33 -22.66
C GLY A 82 -3.07 -0.97 -22.91
N LEU A 83 -4.38 -0.86 -22.97
CA LEU A 83 -5.08 0.42 -23.14
C LEU A 83 -5.34 1.10 -21.78
N VAL A 84 -4.32 1.77 -21.23
CA VAL A 84 -4.45 2.62 -20.03
C VAL A 84 -5.64 3.59 -20.12
N PRO A 85 -5.93 4.27 -21.27
CA PRO A 85 -7.09 5.14 -21.38
C PRO A 85 -8.44 4.47 -21.08
N ALA A 86 -8.62 3.20 -21.45
CA ALA A 86 -9.88 2.48 -21.19
C ALA A 86 -10.07 2.21 -19.68
N VAL A 87 -9.00 1.91 -18.97
CA VAL A 87 -9.02 1.74 -17.50
C VAL A 87 -9.31 3.06 -16.80
N LEU A 88 -8.69 4.16 -17.25
CA LEU A 88 -8.96 5.50 -16.71
C LEU A 88 -10.41 5.93 -16.97
N ALA A 89 -10.99 5.60 -18.14
CA ALA A 89 -12.39 5.86 -18.42
C ALA A 89 -13.31 5.09 -17.46
N ALA A 90 -13.02 3.81 -17.21
CA ALA A 90 -13.77 3.01 -16.23
C ALA A 90 -13.69 3.60 -14.83
N GLN A 91 -12.49 4.01 -14.41
CA GLN A 91 -12.31 4.68 -13.10
C GLN A 91 -13.10 5.99 -13.05
N ASN A 92 -13.09 6.82 -14.11
CA ASN A 92 -13.87 8.05 -14.17
C ASN A 92 -15.38 7.79 -14.01
N GLU A 93 -15.93 6.77 -14.69
CA GLU A 93 -17.35 6.40 -14.58
C GLU A 93 -17.70 5.97 -13.14
N ILE A 94 -16.90 5.09 -12.55
CA ILE A 94 -17.14 4.58 -11.21
C ILE A 94 -17.00 5.70 -10.17
N LEU A 95 -15.93 6.48 -10.21
CA LEU A 95 -15.68 7.54 -9.25
C LEU A 95 -16.71 8.67 -9.37
N ALA A 96 -17.19 8.98 -10.58
CA ALA A 96 -18.26 9.96 -10.76
C ALA A 96 -19.59 9.47 -10.15
N ALA A 97 -19.91 8.18 -10.26
CA ALA A 97 -21.09 7.58 -9.63
C ALA A 97 -21.01 7.52 -8.10
N HIS A 98 -19.80 7.60 -7.55
CA HIS A 98 -19.52 7.49 -6.12
C HIS A 98 -18.85 8.76 -5.56
N MET A 99 -19.20 9.94 -6.11
CA MET A 99 -18.56 11.22 -5.73
C MET A 99 -18.69 11.55 -4.24
N ASP A 100 -19.76 11.14 -3.61
CA ASP A 100 -20.05 11.40 -2.20
C ASP A 100 -19.62 10.22 -1.28
N ASP A 101 -19.07 9.18 -1.84
CA ASP A 101 -18.61 7.99 -1.10
C ASP A 101 -17.13 8.11 -0.75
N VAL A 102 -16.73 7.32 0.25
CA VAL A 102 -15.32 7.06 0.57
C VAL A 102 -14.82 5.95 -0.34
N ILE A 103 -13.70 6.15 -1.00
CA ILE A 103 -13.13 5.24 -1.97
C ILE A 103 -11.84 4.63 -1.42
N ILE A 104 -11.66 3.34 -1.61
CA ILE A 104 -10.37 2.66 -1.47
C ILE A 104 -9.95 2.20 -2.85
N LYS A 105 -8.80 2.65 -3.33
CA LYS A 105 -8.16 2.09 -4.51
C LYS A 105 -7.12 1.07 -4.09
N LEU A 106 -7.06 -0.06 -4.78
CA LEU A 106 -6.16 -1.17 -4.53
C LEU A 106 -5.68 -1.77 -5.85
N ASP A 107 -4.39 -2.01 -6.00
CA ASP A 107 -3.83 -2.70 -7.15
C ASP A 107 -3.66 -4.21 -6.87
N GLU A 108 -3.71 -5.05 -7.92
CA GLU A 108 -3.66 -6.52 -7.81
C GLU A 108 -2.41 -7.09 -7.16
N ASP A 109 -1.34 -6.33 -7.14
CA ASP A 109 -0.02 -6.72 -6.61
C ASP A 109 0.28 -6.14 -5.23
N LEU A 110 -0.76 -5.66 -4.56
CA LEU A 110 -0.69 -5.24 -3.17
C LEU A 110 -1.43 -6.21 -2.27
N PHE A 111 -0.74 -6.71 -1.24
CA PHE A 111 -1.24 -7.71 -0.32
C PHE A 111 -1.54 -7.07 1.04
N VAL A 112 -2.80 -7.08 1.41
CA VAL A 112 -3.27 -6.52 2.68
C VAL A 112 -2.98 -7.48 3.84
N THR A 113 -2.84 -6.93 5.05
CA THR A 113 -2.55 -7.66 6.29
C THR A 113 -3.73 -7.58 7.27
N PRO A 114 -3.73 -8.32 8.38
CA PRO A 114 -4.79 -8.23 9.38
C PRO A 114 -5.07 -6.79 9.82
N HIS A 115 -6.35 -6.45 9.98
CA HIS A 115 -6.83 -5.14 10.45
C HIS A 115 -6.51 -3.94 9.53
N TRP A 116 -6.05 -4.16 8.28
CA TRP A 116 -5.71 -3.08 7.37
C TRP A 116 -6.87 -2.12 7.11
N LEU A 117 -8.09 -2.67 6.92
CA LEU A 117 -9.28 -1.87 6.62
C LEU A 117 -9.68 -0.98 7.80
N GLU A 118 -9.66 -1.55 9.01
CA GLU A 118 -9.94 -0.82 10.25
C GLU A 118 -8.95 0.34 10.43
N HIS A 119 -7.66 0.05 10.29
CA HIS A 119 -6.62 1.07 10.41
C HIS A 119 -6.75 2.15 9.34
N LEU A 120 -7.12 1.76 8.12
CA LEU A 120 -7.29 2.71 7.01
C LEU A 120 -8.48 3.63 7.25
N ILE A 121 -9.62 3.07 7.69
CA ILE A 121 -10.82 3.85 8.07
C ILE A 121 -10.52 4.74 9.27
N ASP A 122 -9.83 4.25 10.29
CA ASP A 122 -9.41 5.04 11.45
C ASP A 122 -8.54 6.22 11.05
N GLY A 123 -7.56 5.96 10.18
CA GLY A 123 -6.71 7.01 9.65
C GLY A 123 -7.49 8.05 8.85
N TYR A 124 -8.44 7.61 8.02
CA TYR A 124 -9.33 8.51 7.29
C TYR A 124 -10.17 9.39 8.23
N CYS A 125 -10.80 8.79 9.27
CA CYS A 125 -11.59 9.53 10.25
C CYS A 125 -10.78 10.58 11.02
N ASP A 126 -9.54 10.25 11.38
CA ASP A 126 -8.63 11.16 12.08
C ASP A 126 -8.23 12.39 11.22
N HIS A 127 -8.39 12.28 9.88
CA HIS A 127 -8.07 13.34 8.94
C HIS A 127 -9.31 13.90 8.21
N ALA A 128 -10.52 13.50 8.60
CA ALA A 128 -11.74 13.93 7.92
C ALA A 128 -11.93 15.46 7.92
N GLU A 129 -11.52 16.12 9.01
CA GLU A 129 -11.60 17.58 9.15
C GLU A 129 -10.35 18.33 8.64
N ARG A 130 -9.41 17.61 8.03
CA ARG A 130 -8.14 18.16 7.52
C ARG A 130 -8.16 18.25 6.00
N PRO A 131 -8.53 19.41 5.41
CA PRO A 131 -8.56 19.58 3.95
C PRO A 131 -7.19 19.47 3.32
N ASP A 132 -6.12 19.71 4.08
CA ASP A 132 -4.71 19.55 3.65
C ASP A 132 -4.23 18.09 3.63
N VAL A 133 -5.02 17.13 4.16
CA VAL A 133 -4.70 15.69 4.17
C VAL A 133 -5.88 14.86 3.65
N PRO A 134 -6.18 14.91 2.35
CA PRO A 134 -7.33 14.21 1.77
C PRO A 134 -7.11 12.72 1.52
N LEU A 135 -5.90 12.22 1.69
CA LEU A 135 -5.48 10.88 1.35
C LEU A 135 -4.81 10.20 2.54
N VAL A 136 -5.17 8.95 2.78
CA VAL A 136 -4.51 8.08 3.77
C VAL A 136 -4.12 6.77 3.11
N MET A 137 -2.92 6.26 3.39
CA MET A 137 -2.43 5.00 2.87
C MET A 137 -1.77 4.16 3.97
N PRO A 138 -1.77 2.83 3.86
CA PRO A 138 -0.96 2.00 4.74
C PRO A 138 0.53 2.24 4.47
N LEU A 139 1.38 1.83 5.40
CA LEU A 139 2.81 1.76 5.14
C LEU A 139 3.07 0.64 4.14
N VAL A 140 3.56 1.00 2.97
CA VAL A 140 3.97 0.06 1.92
C VAL A 140 5.48 0.10 1.81
N PRO A 141 6.23 -0.90 2.33
CA PRO A 141 7.69 -0.88 2.37
C PRO A 141 8.34 -0.68 1.00
N ILE A 142 7.81 -1.32 -0.03
CA ILE A 142 8.26 -1.17 -1.42
C ILE A 142 7.43 -0.08 -2.10
N SER A 143 7.55 1.15 -1.57
CA SER A 143 7.02 2.38 -2.19
C SER A 143 7.83 3.59 -1.72
N PRO A 144 7.93 4.68 -2.53
CA PRO A 144 8.62 5.90 -2.10
C PRO A 144 8.09 6.47 -0.78
N PRO A 145 6.77 6.63 -0.56
CA PRO A 145 6.22 7.05 0.73
C PRO A 145 6.59 6.11 1.87
N GLY A 146 6.47 4.82 1.66
CA GLY A 146 6.77 3.81 2.68
C GLY A 146 8.25 3.79 3.06
N ARG A 147 9.16 3.81 2.07
CA ARG A 147 10.61 3.92 2.34
C ARG A 147 10.95 5.20 3.11
N HIS A 148 10.29 6.31 2.79
CA HIS A 148 10.50 7.57 3.51
C HIS A 148 10.15 7.42 5.00
N VAL A 149 9.00 6.84 5.32
CA VAL A 149 8.55 6.61 6.70
C VAL A 149 9.43 5.58 7.42
N LEU A 150 9.79 4.48 6.73
CA LEU A 150 10.65 3.43 7.27
C LEU A 150 12.11 3.87 7.49
N ASN A 151 12.58 4.91 6.83
CA ASN A 151 14.00 5.25 6.76
C ASN A 151 14.67 5.36 8.14
N ARG A 152 13.99 5.93 9.13
CA ARG A 152 14.52 6.01 10.50
C ARG A 152 14.72 4.63 11.11
N PHE A 153 13.71 3.77 11.02
CA PHE A 153 13.75 2.41 11.53
C PHE A 153 14.86 1.61 10.83
N LEU A 154 14.94 1.67 9.50
CA LEU A 154 15.97 0.94 8.74
C LEU A 154 17.38 1.37 9.12
N ARG A 155 17.62 2.67 9.35
CA ARG A 155 18.92 3.17 9.79
C ARG A 155 19.34 2.71 11.18
N ILE A 156 18.39 2.47 12.07
CA ILE A 156 18.64 1.98 13.43
C ILE A 156 18.80 0.47 13.43
N SER A 157 17.90 -0.26 12.76
CA SER A 157 17.84 -1.73 12.80
C SER A 157 18.83 -2.41 11.85
N TYR A 158 19.18 -1.74 10.74
CA TYR A 158 20.05 -2.29 9.67
C TYR A 158 21.17 -1.32 9.26
N PRO A 159 21.97 -0.78 10.21
CA PRO A 159 22.97 0.26 9.91
C PRO A 159 24.06 -0.19 8.95
N SER A 160 24.45 -1.47 8.98
CA SER A 160 25.47 -2.08 8.10
C SER A 160 24.96 -2.35 6.68
N GLU A 161 23.64 -2.33 6.47
CA GLU A 161 23.01 -2.65 5.17
C GLU A 161 22.56 -1.40 4.42
N ARG A 162 23.10 -0.23 4.76
CA ARG A 162 22.69 1.06 4.18
C ARG A 162 22.77 1.10 2.66
N ALA A 163 23.70 0.38 2.05
CA ALA A 163 23.82 0.28 0.60
C ALA A 163 22.56 -0.32 -0.06
N MET A 164 21.82 -1.19 0.64
CA MET A 164 20.62 -1.85 0.11
C MET A 164 19.43 -0.91 0.04
N TYR A 165 19.23 -0.06 1.07
CA TYR A 165 18.06 0.84 1.15
C TYR A 165 18.37 2.32 0.89
N GLY A 166 19.65 2.70 0.78
CA GLY A 166 20.10 4.07 0.50
C GLY A 166 20.33 4.37 -0.98
N GLY A 167 20.03 3.45 -1.88
CA GLY A 167 20.31 3.50 -3.31
C GLY A 167 19.38 4.39 -4.14
N PRO A 168 19.25 4.12 -5.45
CA PRO A 168 18.46 4.90 -6.40
C PRO A 168 16.96 4.97 -6.03
N PRO A 169 16.15 5.71 -6.82
CA PRO A 169 14.69 5.71 -6.64
C PRO A 169 14.12 4.31 -6.57
N ILE A 170 13.14 4.11 -5.69
CA ILE A 170 12.66 2.77 -5.36
C ILE A 170 12.05 2.06 -6.57
N GLU A 171 11.45 2.81 -7.49
CA GLU A 171 10.81 2.31 -8.71
C GLU A 171 11.82 1.69 -9.69
N GLU A 172 13.11 1.91 -9.46
CA GLU A 172 14.22 1.41 -10.29
C GLU A 172 15.24 0.61 -9.48
N ASN A 173 14.98 0.41 -8.19
CA ASN A 173 15.91 -0.24 -7.26
C ASN A 173 15.53 -1.71 -7.00
N TRP A 174 15.77 -2.60 -7.96
CA TRP A 174 15.49 -4.04 -7.82
C TRP A 174 16.24 -4.69 -6.63
N VAL A 175 17.43 -4.19 -6.27
CA VAL A 175 18.20 -4.68 -5.10
C VAL A 175 17.43 -4.40 -3.81
N TYR A 176 16.82 -3.22 -3.69
CA TYR A 176 15.98 -2.88 -2.54
C TYR A 176 14.74 -3.77 -2.47
N HIS A 177 14.07 -4.06 -3.60
CA HIS A 177 12.88 -4.92 -3.63
C HIS A 177 13.21 -6.32 -3.12
N ARG A 178 14.27 -6.92 -3.64
CA ARG A 178 14.76 -8.22 -3.19
C ARG A 178 15.12 -8.19 -1.71
N TRP A 179 15.96 -7.26 -1.29
CA TRP A 179 16.39 -7.09 0.10
C TRP A 179 15.20 -6.94 1.04
N MET A 180 14.21 -6.11 0.69
CA MET A 180 13.02 -5.89 1.51
C MET A 180 12.21 -7.19 1.65
N TRP A 181 11.99 -7.95 0.57
CA TRP A 181 11.30 -9.23 0.66
C TRP A 181 12.10 -10.25 1.47
N GLU A 182 13.40 -10.35 1.32
CA GLU A 182 14.26 -11.21 2.16
C GLU A 182 14.11 -10.87 3.66
N LYS A 183 14.07 -9.58 4.00
CA LYS A 183 13.84 -9.13 5.39
C LYS A 183 12.43 -9.45 5.90
N LEU A 184 11.42 -9.31 5.07
CA LEU A 184 10.05 -9.66 5.42
C LEU A 184 9.91 -11.18 5.64
N LEU A 185 10.42 -11.99 4.71
CA LEU A 185 10.27 -13.44 4.71
C LEU A 185 11.09 -14.14 5.79
N HIS A 186 12.31 -13.67 6.04
CA HIS A 186 13.29 -14.41 6.87
C HIS A 186 13.61 -13.75 8.20
N GLU A 187 13.36 -12.44 8.36
CA GLU A 187 13.65 -11.71 9.58
C GLU A 187 12.41 -11.08 10.22
N ASN A 188 11.21 -11.36 9.71
CA ASN A 188 9.95 -10.81 10.22
C ASN A 188 9.97 -9.27 10.37
N LEU A 189 10.60 -8.57 9.42
CA LEU A 189 10.80 -7.11 9.49
C LEU A 189 9.50 -6.37 9.83
N ALA A 190 8.36 -6.80 9.28
CA ALA A 190 7.06 -6.17 9.54
C ALA A 190 6.69 -6.25 11.02
N GLU A 191 6.83 -7.40 11.66
CA GLU A 191 6.54 -7.59 13.08
C GLU A 191 7.52 -6.79 13.94
N VAL A 192 8.82 -6.86 13.64
CA VAL A 192 9.86 -6.09 14.36
C VAL A 192 9.55 -4.60 14.29
N TYR A 193 9.16 -4.10 13.12
CA TYR A 193 8.77 -2.71 12.93
C TYR A 193 7.53 -2.34 13.76
N LEU A 194 6.48 -3.15 13.73
CA LEU A 194 5.22 -2.88 14.43
C LEU A 194 5.33 -2.97 15.95
N HIS A 195 6.28 -3.76 16.47
CA HIS A 195 6.57 -3.84 17.91
C HIS A 195 7.37 -2.65 18.43
N ASP A 196 8.05 -1.91 17.57
CA ASP A 196 8.76 -0.69 17.96
C ASP A 196 7.77 0.49 18.11
N LEU A 197 8.15 1.52 18.89
CA LEU A 197 7.34 2.72 19.10
C LEU A 197 7.34 3.58 17.82
N GLN A 198 6.44 3.26 16.91
CA GLN A 198 6.29 4.01 15.67
C GLN A 198 5.31 5.17 15.82
N PRO A 199 5.54 6.31 15.13
CA PRO A 199 4.55 7.37 15.07
C PRO A 199 3.27 6.84 14.41
N LYS A 200 2.12 7.35 14.86
CA LYS A 200 0.82 6.94 14.28
C LYS A 200 0.75 7.26 12.79
N TYR A 201 1.31 8.39 12.38
CA TYR A 201 1.30 8.90 11.00
C TYR A 201 2.67 9.44 10.59
N GLY A 202 3.07 9.13 9.35
CA GLY A 202 4.04 9.89 8.57
C GLY A 202 3.30 10.77 7.55
N TYR A 203 3.86 11.93 7.19
CA TYR A 203 3.24 12.83 6.20
C TYR A 203 4.20 13.06 5.04
N VAL A 204 3.70 12.86 3.82
CA VAL A 204 4.47 13.08 2.58
C VAL A 204 3.66 13.91 1.59
N GLY A 205 4.33 14.57 0.65
CA GLY A 205 3.69 15.41 -0.38
C GLY A 205 3.40 14.68 -1.70
N TYR A 206 3.51 13.36 -1.71
CA TYR A 206 3.33 12.52 -2.90
C TYR A 206 2.82 11.14 -2.50
N LEU A 207 2.23 10.41 -3.44
CA LEU A 207 1.79 9.03 -3.23
C LEU A 207 2.27 8.09 -4.34
N THR A 208 2.23 6.79 -4.04
CA THR A 208 2.06 5.72 -5.00
C THR A 208 0.67 5.14 -4.80
N ILE A 209 -0.08 4.99 -5.90
CA ILE A 209 -1.52 4.76 -5.83
C ILE A 209 -1.91 3.28 -5.59
N ASN A 210 -0.99 2.45 -5.09
CA ASN A 210 -1.19 1.01 -4.92
C ASN A 210 -2.29 0.65 -3.89
N CYS A 211 -2.38 1.42 -2.79
CA CYS A 211 -3.45 1.30 -1.79
C CYS A 211 -3.65 2.64 -1.11
N VAL A 212 -4.82 3.23 -1.29
CA VAL A 212 -5.13 4.54 -0.72
C VAL A 212 -6.63 4.70 -0.50
N ILE A 213 -7.00 5.33 0.64
CA ILE A 213 -8.38 5.76 0.92
C ILE A 213 -8.48 7.27 0.72
N PHE A 214 -9.58 7.70 0.09
CA PHE A 214 -9.85 9.10 -0.22
C PHE A 214 -11.34 9.36 -0.43
N ASP A 215 -11.71 10.63 -0.60
CA ASP A 215 -13.07 11.08 -0.83
C ASP A 215 -13.15 12.26 -1.81
N GLN A 216 -14.32 12.90 -1.87
CA GLN A 216 -14.59 14.04 -2.74
C GLN A 216 -13.61 15.22 -2.59
N ARG A 217 -12.88 15.36 -1.46
CA ARG A 217 -11.91 16.45 -1.26
C ARG A 217 -10.82 16.46 -2.32
N ILE A 218 -10.40 15.26 -2.75
CA ILE A 218 -9.40 15.11 -3.80
C ILE A 218 -10.04 14.74 -5.15
N MET A 219 -11.13 13.95 -5.17
CA MET A 219 -11.80 13.56 -6.42
C MET A 219 -12.21 14.76 -7.25
N ARG A 220 -12.74 15.82 -6.62
CA ARG A 220 -13.12 17.07 -7.32
C ARG A 220 -11.96 17.81 -7.98
N LEU A 221 -10.72 17.53 -7.58
CA LEU A 221 -9.51 18.15 -8.12
C LEU A 221 -8.88 17.32 -9.25
N VAL A 222 -9.08 15.99 -9.24
CA VAL A 222 -8.39 15.08 -10.15
C VAL A 222 -9.29 14.52 -11.27
N LEU A 223 -10.61 14.52 -11.05
CA LEU A 223 -11.55 13.98 -12.03
C LEU A 223 -12.00 15.04 -13.04
N PRO A 224 -12.23 14.64 -14.30
CA PRO A 224 -11.95 13.31 -14.85
C PRO A 224 -10.44 13.09 -15.09
N PHE A 225 -9.96 11.86 -14.89
CA PHE A 225 -8.61 11.50 -15.35
C PHE A 225 -8.50 11.65 -16.86
N PRO A 226 -7.40 12.18 -17.39
CA PRO A 226 -7.23 12.35 -18.82
C PRO A 226 -7.14 10.99 -19.53
N THR A 227 -8.07 10.73 -20.45
CA THR A 227 -8.13 9.49 -21.24
C THR A 227 -7.49 9.61 -22.61
N ASN A 228 -7.18 10.83 -23.06
CA ASN A 228 -6.54 11.06 -24.35
C ASN A 228 -5.02 10.88 -24.21
N ARG A 229 -4.44 10.08 -25.11
CA ARG A 229 -2.98 10.02 -25.26
C ARG A 229 -2.50 11.32 -25.91
N VAL A 230 -1.81 12.14 -25.16
CA VAL A 230 -0.98 13.21 -25.72
C VAL A 230 0.37 12.58 -26.08
N ALA A 231 0.82 12.78 -27.32
CA ALA A 231 2.10 12.23 -27.78
C ALA A 231 3.22 12.60 -26.81
N GLY A 232 3.97 11.60 -26.31
CA GLY A 232 5.08 11.78 -25.36
C GLY A 232 4.68 11.97 -23.87
N GLN A 233 3.38 11.96 -23.53
CA GLN A 233 2.93 12.03 -22.15
C GLN A 233 2.27 10.72 -21.70
N THR A 234 2.81 10.15 -20.64
CA THR A 234 2.14 9.04 -19.92
C THR A 234 1.05 9.65 -19.05
N THR A 235 -0.21 9.38 -19.35
CA THR A 235 -1.34 9.73 -18.48
C THR A 235 -1.54 8.60 -17.48
N SER A 236 -1.66 8.93 -16.20
CA SER A 236 -2.05 7.99 -15.16
C SER A 236 -2.86 8.72 -14.08
N ASP A 237 -3.69 7.98 -13.37
CA ASP A 237 -4.37 8.45 -12.17
C ASP A 237 -3.37 8.94 -11.11
N GLU A 238 -2.30 8.18 -10.85
CA GLU A 238 -1.24 8.58 -9.91
C GLU A 238 -0.63 9.95 -10.24
N LYS A 239 -0.39 10.23 -11.52
CA LYS A 239 0.12 11.53 -11.95
C LYS A 239 -0.88 12.65 -11.66
N ALA A 240 -2.18 12.41 -11.87
CA ALA A 240 -3.23 13.39 -11.58
C ALA A 240 -3.30 13.68 -10.08
N PHE A 241 -3.27 12.65 -9.23
CA PHE A 241 -3.23 12.84 -7.78
C PHE A 241 -1.97 13.61 -7.33
N ASN A 242 -0.78 13.22 -7.80
CA ASN A 242 0.46 13.87 -7.41
C ASN A 242 0.53 15.34 -7.86
N LEU A 243 -0.05 15.66 -9.03
CA LEU A 243 -0.17 17.04 -9.49
C LEU A 243 -1.10 17.86 -8.57
N ALA A 244 -2.26 17.31 -8.19
CA ALA A 244 -3.19 17.98 -7.28
C ALA A 244 -2.57 18.19 -5.89
N LEU A 245 -1.90 17.17 -5.33
CA LEU A 245 -1.18 17.28 -4.05
C LEU A 245 -0.15 18.40 -4.08
N SER A 246 0.68 18.44 -5.12
CA SER A 246 1.72 19.46 -5.27
C SER A 246 1.12 20.87 -5.44
N SER A 247 0.14 21.01 -6.36
CA SER A 247 -0.47 22.32 -6.68
C SER A 247 -1.23 22.92 -5.50
N CYS A 248 -1.90 22.09 -4.71
CA CYS A 248 -2.68 22.52 -3.55
C CYS A 248 -1.90 22.43 -2.22
N LYS A 249 -0.61 22.08 -2.24
CA LYS A 249 0.24 21.88 -1.05
C LYS A 249 -0.37 20.88 -0.05
N MET A 250 -1.08 19.89 -0.55
CA MET A 250 -1.70 18.84 0.25
C MET A 250 -0.68 17.75 0.59
N LYS A 251 -1.05 16.91 1.57
CA LYS A 251 -0.23 15.80 2.07
C LYS A 251 -1.01 14.50 2.05
N VAL A 252 -0.29 13.43 2.04
CA VAL A 252 -0.78 12.07 2.26
C VAL A 252 -0.37 11.65 3.67
N ALA A 253 -1.29 11.10 4.45
CA ALA A 253 -0.98 10.46 5.71
C ALA A 253 -0.63 8.99 5.46
N VAL A 254 0.56 8.57 5.85
CA VAL A 254 1.00 7.18 5.83
C VAL A 254 0.84 6.60 7.23
N LEU A 255 0.09 5.51 7.35
CA LEU A 255 -0.16 4.84 8.62
C LEU A 255 1.12 4.16 9.13
N GLY A 256 1.70 4.65 10.22
CA GLY A 256 2.92 4.05 10.78
C GLY A 256 2.69 2.72 11.51
N ARG A 257 1.43 2.29 11.69
CA ARG A 257 1.07 1.07 12.43
C ARG A 257 0.23 0.08 11.61
N SER A 258 0.20 0.25 10.30
CA SER A 258 -0.50 -0.65 9.38
C SER A 258 0.36 -0.85 8.15
N ILE A 259 0.75 -2.08 7.88
CA ILE A 259 1.60 -2.43 6.74
C ILE A 259 0.75 -3.14 5.69
N ALA A 260 1.03 -2.86 4.43
CA ALA A 260 0.60 -3.67 3.29
C ALA A 260 1.82 -3.93 2.39
N HIS A 261 1.82 -5.04 1.69
CA HIS A 261 3.01 -5.49 0.94
C HIS A 261 2.78 -5.35 -0.56
N HIS A 262 3.51 -4.44 -1.20
CA HIS A 262 3.58 -4.35 -2.65
C HIS A 262 4.59 -5.36 -3.18
N TYR A 263 4.20 -6.18 -4.17
CA TYR A 263 5.10 -7.20 -4.71
C TYR A 263 6.31 -6.56 -5.36
N SER A 264 6.09 -5.79 -6.44
CA SER A 264 7.17 -5.09 -7.13
C SER A 264 6.65 -4.07 -8.15
N PHE A 265 7.42 -3.03 -8.42
CA PHE A 265 7.23 -2.22 -9.62
C PHE A 265 7.57 -3.03 -10.88
N SER A 266 6.85 -2.78 -11.98
CA SER A 266 6.99 -3.53 -13.24
C SER A 266 8.42 -3.61 -13.77
N LYS A 267 9.20 -2.54 -13.62
CA LYS A 267 10.62 -2.50 -14.04
C LYS A 267 11.54 -3.46 -13.26
N CYS A 268 11.12 -3.83 -12.05
CA CYS A 268 11.92 -4.66 -11.14
C CYS A 268 11.37 -6.09 -11.03
N GLU A 269 10.23 -6.38 -11.65
CA GLU A 269 9.48 -7.62 -11.45
C GLU A 269 10.24 -8.86 -11.90
N ASP A 270 10.79 -8.86 -13.11
CA ASP A 270 11.52 -10.01 -13.67
C ASP A 270 12.73 -10.38 -12.79
N TYR A 271 13.45 -9.35 -12.32
CA TYR A 271 14.56 -9.56 -11.39
C TYR A 271 14.06 -10.16 -10.07
N LEU A 272 12.98 -9.61 -9.52
CA LEU A 272 12.44 -10.09 -8.24
C LEU A 272 11.97 -11.54 -8.36
N ARG A 273 11.23 -11.88 -9.43
CA ARG A 273 10.74 -13.26 -9.68
C ARG A 273 11.86 -14.30 -9.77
N SER A 274 13.05 -13.90 -10.22
CA SER A 274 14.21 -14.81 -10.28
C SER A 274 14.92 -15.01 -8.94
N HIS A 275 14.59 -14.23 -7.90
CA HIS A 275 15.26 -14.24 -6.60
C HIS A 275 14.34 -14.51 -5.41
N VAL A 276 13.05 -14.16 -5.53
CA VAL A 276 12.04 -14.30 -4.47
C VAL A 276 10.91 -15.15 -5.01
N SER A 277 10.71 -16.31 -4.41
CA SER A 277 9.64 -17.22 -4.80
C SER A 277 8.27 -16.63 -4.47
N ILE A 278 7.38 -16.59 -5.46
CA ILE A 278 6.00 -16.16 -5.24
C ILE A 278 5.26 -17.11 -4.27
N ASP A 279 5.65 -18.39 -4.22
CA ASP A 279 5.08 -19.36 -3.27
C ASP A 279 5.54 -19.08 -1.84
N GLU A 280 6.74 -18.52 -1.63
CA GLU A 280 7.18 -18.05 -0.30
C GLU A 280 6.41 -16.82 0.13
N VAL A 281 6.21 -15.86 -0.78
CA VAL A 281 5.34 -14.71 -0.54
C VAL A 281 3.92 -15.16 -0.19
N TRP A 282 3.36 -16.12 -0.93
CA TRP A 282 2.06 -16.68 -0.64
C TRP A 282 1.97 -17.29 0.77
N ARG A 283 2.95 -18.13 1.15
CA ARG A 283 3.01 -18.76 2.48
C ARG A 283 3.14 -17.70 3.59
N TYR A 284 3.98 -16.70 3.39
CA TYR A 284 4.14 -15.59 4.31
C TYR A 284 2.82 -14.84 4.52
N MET A 285 2.13 -14.50 3.43
CA MET A 285 0.83 -13.81 3.51
C MET A 285 -0.28 -14.64 4.16
N GLN A 286 -0.12 -15.96 4.22
CA GLN A 286 -1.01 -16.84 4.97
C GLN A 286 -0.67 -16.94 6.48
N GLY A 287 0.33 -16.22 6.96
CA GLY A 287 0.79 -16.29 8.35
C GLY A 287 1.58 -17.56 8.67
N ALA A 288 2.07 -18.27 7.67
CA ALA A 288 2.98 -19.38 7.84
C ALA A 288 4.41 -18.83 7.89
N SER A 289 4.89 -18.44 9.08
CA SER A 289 6.30 -18.08 9.28
C SER A 289 7.19 -19.23 8.87
N ALA A 290 8.15 -18.99 7.98
CA ALA A 290 9.08 -20.01 7.50
C ALA A 290 10.09 -20.48 8.57
N HIS A 291 10.22 -19.73 9.68
CA HIS A 291 11.07 -20.09 10.82
C HIS A 291 10.43 -19.69 12.16
N PRO A 292 10.58 -20.52 13.23
CA PRO A 292 10.31 -20.06 14.58
C PRO A 292 11.25 -18.90 14.89
N ALA A 293 10.71 -17.83 15.44
CA ALA A 293 11.41 -16.62 15.80
C ALA A 293 12.77 -16.96 16.45
N ALA A 294 13.86 -16.69 15.76
CA ALA A 294 15.17 -16.61 16.39
C ALA A 294 15.07 -15.43 17.36
N THR A 295 14.92 -15.73 18.65
CA THR A 295 14.94 -14.74 19.73
C THR A 295 16.26 -13.98 19.62
N ARG A 296 16.22 -12.80 19.00
CA ARG A 296 17.34 -11.85 19.09
C ARG A 296 17.41 -11.44 20.55
N GLN A 297 18.32 -12.06 21.28
CA GLN A 297 18.81 -11.48 22.52
C GLN A 297 19.34 -10.09 22.17
N CYS A 298 18.66 -9.05 22.61
CA CYS A 298 19.22 -7.71 22.69
C CYS A 298 20.53 -7.82 23.48
N ARG A 299 21.67 -7.83 22.79
CA ARG A 299 22.96 -7.58 23.42
C ARG A 299 22.94 -6.10 23.83
N VAL A 300 22.55 -5.88 25.07
CA VAL A 300 22.94 -4.66 25.78
C VAL A 300 24.47 -4.63 25.73
N PRO A 301 25.13 -3.56 25.25
CA PRO A 301 26.55 -3.44 25.33
C PRO A 301 26.89 -3.47 26.83
N SER A 302 27.54 -4.52 27.28
CA SER A 302 28.14 -4.56 28.61
C SER A 302 29.19 -3.46 28.65
N GLY A 303 28.90 -2.41 29.41
CA GLY A 303 29.89 -1.40 29.79
C GLY A 303 31.06 -2.08 30.49
N PRO A 304 32.24 -1.46 30.51
CA PRO A 304 33.42 -2.03 31.13
C PRO A 304 33.12 -2.29 32.60
N SER A 305 33.35 -3.54 33.00
CA SER A 305 33.24 -3.99 34.40
C SER A 305 34.12 -3.14 35.33
N GLU A 306 33.57 -2.71 36.46
CA GLU A 306 34.20 -1.92 37.55
C GLU A 306 35.41 -2.59 38.26
N LEU A 307 36.10 -3.49 37.59
CA LEU A 307 37.21 -4.24 38.22
C LEU A 307 38.60 -3.87 37.70
N THR A 308 38.79 -2.78 36.97
CA THR A 308 40.09 -2.33 36.44
C THR A 308 40.56 -0.99 37.00
N LEU A 309 39.92 -0.42 38.02
CA LEU A 309 40.28 0.87 38.63
C LEU A 309 40.99 0.76 39.99
N LEU A 310 41.49 -0.42 40.41
CA LEU A 310 42.19 -0.61 41.70
C LEU A 310 43.63 -1.17 41.57
N ARG A 311 44.31 -0.96 40.44
CA ARG A 311 45.75 -1.26 40.34
C ARG A 311 46.50 -0.23 39.49
N ALA A 312 46.53 1.03 39.94
CA ALA A 312 47.53 2.01 39.49
C ALA A 312 47.63 3.10 40.58
N GLY A 313 48.24 2.74 41.70
CA GLY A 313 48.55 3.60 42.80
C GLY A 313 49.59 2.90 43.62
N GLY A 314 50.84 3.03 43.22
CA GLY A 314 52.00 2.57 43.90
C GLY A 314 53.22 3.12 43.19
#